data_a6c4e24b0e3c995989e2b3f07b65db41
#
_entry.id   a6c4e24b0e3c995989e2b3f07b65db41
#
_cell.length_a   1.000
_cell.length_b   1.000
_cell.length_c   1.000
_cell.angle_alpha   90.00
_cell.angle_beta   90.00
_cell.angle_gamma   90.00
#
_symmetry.space_group_name_H-M   'P 1'
#
loop_
_entity.id
_entity.type
_entity.pdbx_description
1 polymer ?
#
loop_
_entity_poly.entity_id
_entity_poly.type
_entity_poly.pdbx_seq_one_letter_code
_entity_poly.pdbx_strand_id
1 'polypeptide(L)'
;MAVDRDGMVTLVRQRREAVRTNLVELPAGTLEERETPLECAQRELEEETGLTGGTWREAGAFYTTPGFCRERMHLFFAHDLERGPASPADDEELELIRWRVDEIAIRVAELEDGKTLAGLLLFLQDQNASGRS
;
A
#
# COMPACT_ATOMS: atom_id res chain seq x y z
N MET A 1 -2.97 -0.61 1.85
CA MET A 1 -3.65 0.68 1.58
C MET A 1 -3.91 1.38 2.91
N ALA A 2 -3.23 2.47 3.15
CA ALA A 2 -3.17 3.15 4.44
C ALA A 2 -3.77 4.55 4.36
N VAL A 3 -4.79 4.82 5.17
CA VAL A 3 -5.46 6.13 5.28
C VAL A 3 -5.20 6.70 6.67
N ASP A 4 -4.61 7.87 6.74
CA ASP A 4 -4.39 8.55 8.01
C ASP A 4 -5.65 9.31 8.49
N ARG A 5 -5.59 9.88 9.70
CA ARG A 5 -6.71 10.62 10.31
C ARG A 5 -7.15 11.85 9.54
N ASP A 6 -6.28 12.37 8.67
CA ASP A 6 -6.58 13.51 7.81
C ASP A 6 -7.25 13.11 6.48
N GLY A 7 -7.53 11.82 6.28
CA GLY A 7 -8.10 11.27 5.05
C GLY A 7 -7.13 11.26 3.88
N MET A 8 -5.83 11.15 4.19
CA MET A 8 -4.78 11.04 3.19
C MET A 8 -4.31 9.60 3.03
N VAL A 9 -4.22 9.15 1.78
CA VAL A 9 -3.56 7.90 1.40
C VAL A 9 -2.07 8.18 1.24
N THR A 10 -1.24 7.34 1.87
CA THR A 10 0.19 7.40 1.70
C THR A 10 0.65 6.33 0.70
N LEU A 11 1.42 6.78 -0.27
CA LEU A 11 2.08 6.01 -1.32
C LEU A 11 3.59 6.26 -1.22
N VAL A 12 4.37 5.40 -1.83
CA VAL A 12 5.83 5.55 -1.95
C VAL A 12 6.22 5.60 -3.42
N ARG A 13 7.16 6.48 -3.76
CA ARG A 13 7.82 6.44 -5.06
C ARG A 13 9.19 5.83 -4.87
N GLN A 14 9.49 4.78 -5.63
CA GLN A 14 10.78 4.13 -5.61
C GLN A 14 11.21 3.69 -6.99
N ARG A 15 12.53 3.57 -7.17
CA ARG A 15 13.10 3.06 -8.40
C ARG A 15 12.98 1.53 -8.46
N ARG A 16 12.45 1.03 -9.57
CA ARG A 16 12.40 -0.41 -9.87
C ARG A 16 13.37 -0.72 -11.00
N GLU A 17 14.47 -1.38 -10.68
CA GLU A 17 15.54 -1.65 -11.64
C GLU A 17 15.11 -2.58 -12.79
N ALA A 18 14.17 -3.49 -12.57
CA ALA A 18 13.66 -4.37 -13.61
C ALA A 18 13.04 -3.60 -14.79
N VAL A 19 12.39 -2.48 -14.51
CA VAL A 19 11.76 -1.60 -15.52
C VAL A 19 12.54 -0.30 -15.72
N ARG A 20 13.59 -0.05 -14.93
CA ARG A 20 14.47 1.12 -14.97
C ARG A 20 13.74 2.46 -14.82
N THR A 21 12.66 2.47 -14.06
CA THR A 21 11.85 3.68 -13.82
C THR A 21 11.42 3.79 -12.37
N ASN A 22 11.00 4.99 -11.98
CA ASN A 22 10.41 5.23 -10.67
C ASN A 22 8.91 4.95 -10.76
N LEU A 23 8.41 4.08 -9.89
CA LEU A 23 6.99 3.76 -9.77
C LEU A 23 6.40 4.35 -8.49
N VAL A 24 5.13 4.73 -8.58
CA VAL A 24 4.33 5.12 -7.41
C VAL A 24 3.57 3.88 -6.97
N GLU A 25 3.79 3.47 -5.72
CA GLU A 25 3.32 2.19 -5.20
C GLU A 25 2.66 2.34 -3.82
N LEU A 26 1.78 1.41 -3.48
CA LEU A 26 1.38 1.21 -2.09
C LEU A 26 2.58 0.69 -1.28
N PRO A 27 2.77 1.13 -0.03
CA PRO A 27 3.78 0.55 0.86
C PRO A 27 3.58 -0.97 0.96
N ALA A 28 4.67 -1.72 0.76
CA ALA A 28 4.62 -3.17 0.75
C ALA A 28 6.02 -3.76 0.93
N GLY A 29 6.09 -4.92 1.56
CA GLY A 29 7.32 -5.65 1.70
C GLY A 29 7.14 -7.16 1.72
N THR A 30 8.22 -7.87 1.94
CA THR A 30 8.28 -9.33 1.92
C THR A 30 8.14 -9.88 3.35
N LEU A 31 7.33 -10.93 3.49
CA LEU A 31 7.19 -11.67 4.75
C LEU A 31 8.55 -12.18 5.25
N GLU A 32 8.86 -11.90 6.50
CA GLU A 32 9.98 -12.49 7.20
C GLU A 32 9.62 -13.87 7.79
N GLU A 33 10.65 -14.61 8.22
CA GLU A 33 10.45 -15.92 8.83
C GLU A 33 9.61 -15.80 10.10
N ARG A 34 8.50 -16.55 10.16
CA ARG A 34 7.53 -16.59 11.28
C ARG A 34 6.65 -15.35 11.44
N GLU A 35 6.70 -14.42 10.50
CA GLU A 35 5.85 -13.24 10.48
C GLU A 35 4.49 -13.58 9.82
N THR A 36 3.40 -13.09 10.38
CA THR A 36 2.09 -13.14 9.74
C THR A 36 1.97 -12.04 8.68
N PRO A 37 1.09 -12.19 7.67
CA PRO A 37 0.87 -11.13 6.68
C PRO A 37 0.47 -9.77 7.28
N LEU A 38 -0.29 -9.75 8.39
CA LEU A 38 -0.66 -8.52 9.06
C LEU A 38 0.53 -7.86 9.76
N GLU A 39 1.34 -8.63 10.47
CA GLU A 39 2.56 -8.13 11.12
C GLU A 39 3.52 -7.54 10.10
N CYS A 40 3.73 -8.22 8.96
CA CYS A 40 4.51 -7.71 7.85
C CYS A 40 3.97 -6.37 7.33
N ALA A 41 2.68 -6.30 7.05
CA ALA A 41 2.07 -5.07 6.54
C ALA A 41 2.20 -3.89 7.52
N GLN A 42 2.11 -4.16 8.84
CA GLN A 42 2.29 -3.14 9.87
C GLN A 42 3.75 -2.68 9.97
N ARG A 43 4.70 -3.60 10.00
CA ARG A 43 6.14 -3.31 10.05
C ARG A 43 6.58 -2.50 8.83
N GLU A 44 6.28 -2.98 7.64
CA GLU A 44 6.66 -2.30 6.39
C GLU A 44 6.05 -0.89 6.28
N LEU A 45 4.78 -0.74 6.67
CA LEU A 45 4.15 0.58 6.68
C LEU A 45 4.86 1.55 7.63
N GLU A 46 5.22 1.10 8.83
CA GLU A 46 5.93 1.91 9.80
C GLU A 46 7.34 2.28 9.30
N GLU A 47 8.10 1.29 8.81
CA GLU A 47 9.47 1.49 8.31
C GLU A 47 9.49 2.47 7.13
N GLU A 48 8.68 2.24 6.11
CA GLU A 48 8.66 3.05 4.90
C GLU A 48 8.01 4.43 5.08
N THR A 49 7.01 4.57 5.96
CA THR A 49 6.16 5.78 6.00
C THR A 49 6.06 6.45 7.36
N GLY A 50 6.44 5.77 8.43
CA GLY A 50 6.22 6.23 9.81
C GLY A 50 4.77 6.17 10.29
N LEU A 51 3.86 5.54 9.53
CA LEU A 51 2.47 5.37 9.95
C LEU A 51 2.30 4.14 10.82
N THR A 52 1.62 4.30 11.97
CA THR A 52 1.41 3.24 12.97
C THR A 52 -0.01 3.22 13.52
N GLY A 53 -0.32 2.18 14.28
CA GLY A 53 -1.61 2.05 14.98
C GLY A 53 -2.78 1.82 14.06
N GLY A 54 -3.89 2.48 14.33
CA GLY A 54 -5.10 2.43 13.52
C GLY A 54 -5.87 1.11 13.60
N THR A 55 -6.87 1.00 12.73
CA THR A 55 -7.71 -0.21 12.57
C THR A 55 -7.40 -0.86 11.24
N TRP A 56 -7.15 -2.16 11.26
CA TRP A 56 -6.72 -2.96 10.12
C TRP A 56 -7.77 -3.99 9.73
N ARG A 57 -7.97 -4.18 8.44
CA ARG A 57 -8.84 -5.20 7.89
C ARG A 57 -8.19 -5.84 6.66
N GLU A 58 -8.15 -7.17 6.63
CA GLU A 58 -7.73 -7.89 5.42
C GLU A 58 -8.75 -7.64 4.30
N ALA A 59 -8.25 -7.21 3.15
CA ALA A 59 -9.05 -6.91 1.96
C ALA A 59 -9.01 -8.04 0.93
N GLY A 60 -8.13 -9.04 1.15
CA GLY A 60 -8.00 -10.22 0.31
C GLY A 60 -6.56 -10.55 -0.03
N ALA A 61 -6.40 -11.60 -0.81
CA ALA A 61 -5.11 -12.03 -1.32
C ALA A 61 -5.24 -12.49 -2.77
N PHE A 62 -4.19 -12.23 -3.57
CA PHE A 62 -4.18 -12.57 -4.98
C PHE A 62 -2.75 -12.87 -5.47
N TYR A 63 -2.64 -13.59 -6.58
CA TYR A 63 -1.37 -13.78 -7.26
C TYR A 63 -1.12 -12.62 -8.22
N THR A 64 0.12 -12.11 -8.27
CA THR A 64 0.46 -10.95 -9.11
C THR A 64 0.60 -11.33 -10.59
N THR A 65 1.39 -12.36 -10.88
CA THR A 65 1.70 -12.82 -12.24
C THR A 65 1.85 -14.35 -12.28
N PRO A 66 0.77 -15.12 -12.07
CA PRO A 66 0.86 -16.58 -11.87
C PRO A 66 1.34 -17.37 -13.10
N GLY A 67 1.44 -16.72 -14.27
CA GLY A 67 2.00 -17.34 -15.46
C GLY A 67 3.49 -17.70 -15.34
N PHE A 68 4.25 -16.98 -14.51
CA PHE A 68 5.68 -17.23 -14.33
C PHE A 68 6.22 -16.89 -12.91
N CYS A 69 5.41 -16.29 -12.04
CA CYS A 69 5.81 -15.95 -10.70
C CYS A 69 4.81 -16.48 -9.67
N ARG A 70 5.31 -16.96 -8.53
CA ARG A 70 4.48 -17.47 -7.42
C ARG A 70 4.17 -16.40 -6.36
N GLU A 71 4.45 -15.13 -6.63
CA GLU A 71 4.20 -14.05 -5.70
C GLU A 71 2.70 -13.97 -5.36
N ARG A 72 2.39 -14.10 -4.08
CA ARG A 72 1.05 -13.91 -3.53
C ARG A 72 1.04 -12.68 -2.66
N MET A 73 0.20 -11.71 -3.02
CA MET A 73 0.00 -10.49 -2.26
C MET A 73 -1.14 -10.66 -1.26
N HIS A 74 -0.91 -10.20 -0.04
CA HIS A 74 -1.93 -10.00 0.98
C HIS A 74 -2.22 -8.50 1.07
N LEU A 75 -3.47 -8.11 0.88
CA LEU A 75 -3.90 -6.72 0.90
C LEU A 75 -4.63 -6.41 2.20
N PHE A 76 -4.25 -5.32 2.83
CA PHE A 76 -4.91 -4.78 4.01
C PHE A 76 -5.38 -3.35 3.77
N PHE A 77 -6.54 -3.01 4.33
CA PHE A 77 -6.99 -1.63 4.50
C PHE A 77 -6.76 -1.22 5.95
N ALA A 78 -6.10 -0.08 6.16
CA ALA A 78 -5.84 0.48 7.47
C ALA A 78 -6.35 1.92 7.52
N HIS A 79 -7.00 2.28 8.62
CA HIS A 79 -7.59 3.60 8.86
C HIS A 79 -7.18 4.15 10.23
N ASP A 80 -7.34 5.45 10.41
CA ASP A 80 -7.06 6.15 11.67
C ASP A 80 -5.61 5.99 12.15
N LEU A 81 -4.70 5.87 11.19
CA LEU A 81 -3.27 5.76 11.45
C LEU A 81 -2.69 7.06 12.01
N GLU A 82 -1.69 6.91 12.87
CA GLU A 82 -0.92 8.01 13.46
C GLU A 82 0.42 8.12 12.73
N ARG A 83 0.94 9.33 12.61
CA ARG A 83 2.20 9.60 11.94
C ARG A 83 3.33 9.77 12.95
N GLY A 84 4.36 8.95 12.79
CA GLY A 84 5.66 9.04 13.45
C GLY A 84 6.80 9.23 12.44
N PRO A 85 8.06 9.11 12.88
CA PRO A 85 9.22 9.12 11.99
C PRO A 85 9.28 7.83 11.15
N ALA A 86 9.56 7.97 9.86
CA ALA A 86 9.88 6.83 9.01
C ALA A 86 11.33 6.36 9.27
N SER A 87 11.59 5.08 9.07
CA SER A 87 12.90 4.44 9.20
C SER A 87 13.10 3.42 8.08
N PRO A 88 13.12 3.85 6.80
CA PRO A 88 13.33 2.93 5.69
C PRO A 88 14.71 2.27 5.79
N ALA A 89 14.89 1.10 5.17
CA ALA A 89 16.17 0.43 5.11
C ALA A 89 17.25 1.33 4.48
N ASP A 90 18.51 1.18 4.88
CA ASP A 90 19.61 2.08 4.48
C ASP A 90 19.84 2.16 2.95
N ASP A 91 19.36 1.18 2.20
CA ASP A 91 19.47 1.07 0.74
C ASP A 91 18.18 1.49 0.00
N GLU A 92 17.14 1.91 0.74
CA GLU A 92 15.86 2.33 0.17
C GLU A 92 15.75 3.85 0.06
N GLU A 93 15.81 4.34 -1.17
CA GLU A 93 15.47 5.74 -1.49
C GLU A 93 13.97 5.83 -1.78
N LEU A 94 13.16 6.10 -0.74
CA LEU A 94 11.72 6.24 -0.85
C LEU A 94 11.30 7.71 -0.76
N GLU A 95 10.50 8.16 -1.72
CA GLU A 95 9.81 9.44 -1.64
C GLU A 95 8.35 9.21 -1.24
N LEU A 96 7.92 9.81 -0.14
CA LEU A 96 6.54 9.72 0.31
C LEU A 96 5.63 10.62 -0.53
N ILE A 97 4.54 10.04 -1.03
CA ILE A 97 3.50 10.73 -1.78
C ILE A 97 2.20 10.62 -1.01
N ARG A 98 1.46 11.71 -0.92
CA ARG A 98 0.17 11.73 -0.23
C ARG A 98 -0.92 12.21 -1.18
N TRP A 99 -1.97 11.42 -1.32
CA TRP A 99 -3.18 11.78 -2.04
C TRP A 99 -4.36 11.86 -1.09
N ARG A 100 -5.28 12.75 -1.39
CA ARG A 100 -6.59 12.70 -0.74
C ARG A 100 -7.34 11.45 -1.21
N VAL A 101 -8.14 10.84 -0.33
CA VAL A 101 -8.96 9.67 -0.68
C VAL A 101 -9.89 9.98 -1.86
N ASP A 102 -10.46 11.19 -1.93
CA ASP A 102 -11.36 11.61 -3.02
C ASP A 102 -10.65 11.82 -4.38
N GLU A 103 -9.32 11.92 -4.40
CA GLU A 103 -8.54 12.03 -5.64
C GLU A 103 -8.22 10.65 -6.26
N ILE A 104 -8.33 9.55 -5.52
CA ILE A 104 -7.92 8.22 -5.98
C ILE A 104 -8.61 7.84 -7.29
N ALA A 105 -9.93 8.04 -7.38
CA ALA A 105 -10.70 7.65 -8.56
C ALA A 105 -10.24 8.34 -9.86
N ILE A 106 -9.69 9.55 -9.74
CA ILE A 106 -9.16 10.31 -10.89
C ILE A 106 -7.72 9.90 -11.17
N ARG A 107 -6.90 9.77 -10.11
CA ARG A 107 -5.45 9.59 -10.22
C ARG A 107 -5.02 8.15 -10.42
N VAL A 108 -5.87 7.18 -10.16
CA VAL A 108 -5.54 5.75 -10.32
C VAL A 108 -5.07 5.42 -11.75
N ALA A 109 -5.56 6.14 -12.75
CA ALA A 109 -5.14 5.97 -14.15
C ALA A 109 -3.71 6.47 -14.45
N GLU A 110 -3.09 7.23 -13.54
CA GLU A 110 -1.71 7.70 -13.66
C GLU A 110 -0.68 6.63 -13.23
N LEU A 111 -1.13 5.52 -12.64
CA LEU A 111 -0.28 4.51 -12.05
C LEU A 111 0.09 3.41 -13.05
N GLU A 112 1.30 2.88 -12.88
CA GLU A 112 1.85 1.80 -13.73
C GLU A 112 2.14 0.51 -12.94
N ASP A 113 2.12 0.55 -11.59
CA ASP A 113 2.29 -0.65 -10.77
C ASP A 113 0.97 -1.44 -10.61
N GLY A 114 0.95 -2.68 -11.08
CA GLY A 114 -0.25 -3.53 -11.07
C GLY A 114 -0.77 -3.87 -9.67
N LYS A 115 0.09 -4.02 -8.68
CA LYS A 115 -0.31 -4.31 -7.28
C LYS A 115 -1.00 -3.11 -6.66
N THR A 116 -0.48 -1.91 -6.91
CA THR A 116 -1.06 -0.65 -6.47
C THR A 116 -2.39 -0.37 -7.15
N LEU A 117 -2.48 -0.59 -8.46
CA LEU A 117 -3.75 -0.51 -9.20
C LEU A 117 -4.81 -1.43 -8.60
N ALA A 118 -4.48 -2.71 -8.38
CA ALA A 118 -5.40 -3.67 -7.77
C ALA A 118 -5.86 -3.22 -6.37
N GLY A 119 -4.92 -2.79 -5.53
CA GLY A 119 -5.22 -2.34 -4.16
C GLY A 119 -6.14 -1.12 -4.11
N LEU A 120 -5.87 -0.09 -4.92
CA LEU A 120 -6.68 1.13 -4.96
C LEU A 120 -8.06 0.90 -5.59
N LEU A 121 -8.16 0.07 -6.64
CA LEU A 121 -9.46 -0.26 -7.24
C LEU A 121 -10.35 -1.07 -6.30
N LEU A 122 -9.77 -2.03 -5.55
CA LEU A 122 -10.51 -2.77 -4.52
C LEU A 122 -10.97 -1.85 -3.39
N PHE A 123 -10.15 -0.88 -3.00
CA PHE A 123 -10.54 0.12 -2.01
C PHE A 123 -11.72 0.99 -2.50
N LEU A 124 -11.68 1.50 -3.72
CA LEU A 124 -12.78 2.26 -4.30
C LEU A 124 -14.07 1.45 -4.37
N GLN A 125 -13.98 0.16 -4.71
CA GLN A 125 -15.13 -0.74 -4.71
C GLN A 125 -15.71 -0.92 -3.31
N ASP A 126 -14.87 -1.09 -2.30
CA ASP A 126 -15.27 -1.23 -0.91
C ASP A 126 -16.01 0.03 -0.38
N GLN A 127 -15.47 1.22 -0.67
CA GLN A 127 -16.11 2.49 -0.32
C GLN A 127 -17.51 2.63 -0.96
N ASN A 128 -17.64 2.27 -2.22
CA ASN A 128 -18.93 2.32 -2.94
C ASN A 128 -19.95 1.33 -2.36
N ALA A 129 -19.51 0.16 -1.90
CA ALA A 129 -20.38 -0.81 -1.25
C ALA A 129 -20.85 -0.33 0.13
N SER A 130 -19.96 0.29 0.91
CA SER A 130 -20.25 0.83 2.24
C SER A 130 -21.14 2.07 2.21
N GLY A 131 -21.05 2.89 1.17
CA GLY A 131 -21.88 4.11 0.99
C GLY A 131 -23.30 3.85 0.48
N ARG A 132 -23.64 2.59 0.16
CA ARG A 132 -25.00 2.18 -0.30
C ARG A 132 -25.87 1.58 0.81
N SER A 133 -25.42 1.62 2.05
CA SER A 133 -26.12 1.07 3.23
C SER A 133 -26.94 2.13 3.94
#